data_7a0ade28af8cb9062156b6a1b2d754e0
#
_entry.id   7a0ade28af8cb9062156b6a1b2d754e0
#
_cell.length_a   1.000
_cell.length_b   1.000
_cell.length_c   1.000
_cell.angle_alpha   90.00
_cell.angle_beta   90.00
_cell.angle_gamma   90.00
#
_symmetry.space_group_name_H-M   'P 1'
#
loop_
_entity.id
_entity.type
_entity.pdbx_description
1 polymer ?
#
loop_
_entity_poly.entity_id
_entity_poly.type
_entity_poly.pdbx_seq_one_letter_code
_entity_poly.pdbx_strand_id
1 'polypeptide(L)'
;MSFYTNVQLVGDNLLYLGYEDGQRIQRKFKFSPTLFVVTKKETKHRTLDGRYAKPVRFDSVREARQFVDQYKEVPNFEVHGYDRYLYQFISQEFPNEVDYDFKQMNIMSLDIEVACENGFPNVKECAEEMLSITVQDYQTRKLKVFGTRPYKNTRDDVEFILCDGEQHLLRCFLDYWIQNFPDILTGWNVDGYDVPYICGRLERLFGEKEMKLMSPWGHVKREEVEIKGREQIFYRMSGINVIDYLDLYKKFTYTNQESYRLDHIANVELGQRKVAHDEFENFKDFYTKDWQKFIDYNIVDVELVSRLEDKMKLIELAVALAYDAKVNMQDVYYQVRMWDTLIYNFLKKKGIVVPPGKRSDKDEKYAGAYVKEPIPGKYCLLYTSPSPRD
;
A
#
# COMPACT_ATOMS: atom_id res chain seq x y z
N MET A 1 23.35 -11.42 -0.91
CA MET A 1 21.94 -11.29 -0.48
C MET A 1 21.21 -10.50 -1.55
N SER A 2 20.08 -11.03 -2.06
CA SER A 2 19.27 -10.34 -3.09
C SER A 2 17.80 -10.45 -2.71
N PHE A 3 17.09 -9.31 -2.72
CA PHE A 3 15.65 -9.26 -2.43
C PHE A 3 15.00 -8.10 -3.18
N TYR A 4 13.72 -8.27 -3.53
CA TYR A 4 12.94 -7.21 -4.17
C TYR A 4 12.25 -6.34 -3.12
N THR A 5 12.10 -5.06 -3.41
CA THR A 5 11.24 -4.17 -2.61
C THR A 5 9.93 -3.87 -3.31
N ASN A 6 9.95 -3.74 -4.63
CA ASN A 6 8.74 -3.54 -5.42
C ASN A 6 8.90 -4.15 -6.82
N VAL A 7 7.90 -4.84 -7.28
CA VAL A 7 7.83 -5.37 -8.65
C VAL A 7 6.48 -5.00 -9.25
N GLN A 8 6.48 -4.41 -10.43
CA GLN A 8 5.24 -4.07 -11.13
C GLN A 8 5.29 -4.48 -12.59
N LEU A 9 4.13 -4.83 -13.13
CA LEU A 9 3.96 -5.16 -14.53
C LEU A 9 3.23 -4.01 -15.22
N VAL A 10 3.94 -3.31 -16.11
CA VAL A 10 3.39 -2.22 -16.93
C VAL A 10 3.50 -2.59 -18.41
N GLY A 11 2.38 -2.95 -19.02
CA GLY A 11 2.37 -3.57 -20.35
C GLY A 11 3.08 -4.92 -20.34
N ASP A 12 4.13 -5.05 -21.17
CA ASP A 12 4.99 -6.25 -21.23
C ASP A 12 6.26 -6.13 -20.38
N ASN A 13 6.46 -4.97 -19.72
CA ASN A 13 7.66 -4.72 -18.95
C ASN A 13 7.43 -4.93 -17.46
N LEU A 14 8.37 -5.60 -16.83
CA LEU A 14 8.53 -5.59 -15.38
C LEU A 14 9.39 -4.41 -14.97
N LEU A 15 8.90 -3.69 -13.97
CA LEU A 15 9.60 -2.65 -13.25
C LEU A 15 10.03 -3.25 -11.91
N TYR A 16 11.32 -3.46 -11.73
CA TYR A 16 11.89 -4.15 -10.57
C TYR A 16 12.72 -3.17 -9.74
N LEU A 17 12.44 -3.11 -8.47
CA LEU A 17 13.24 -2.46 -7.43
C LEU A 17 13.60 -3.49 -6.37
N GLY A 18 14.82 -3.40 -5.86
CA GLY A 18 15.32 -4.30 -4.83
C GLY A 18 16.76 -4.01 -4.46
N TYR A 19 17.38 -4.97 -3.80
CA TYR A 19 18.78 -4.90 -3.37
C TYR A 19 19.54 -6.12 -3.85
N GLU A 20 20.78 -5.90 -4.29
CA GLU A 20 21.76 -6.94 -4.60
C GLU A 20 23.07 -6.55 -3.92
N ASP A 21 23.60 -7.44 -3.07
CA ASP A 21 24.84 -7.27 -2.32
C ASP A 21 24.94 -5.91 -1.58
N GLY A 22 23.83 -5.50 -0.98
CA GLY A 22 23.71 -4.26 -0.23
C GLY A 22 23.51 -2.99 -1.07
N GLN A 23 23.45 -3.11 -2.40
CA GLN A 23 23.20 -1.98 -3.30
C GLN A 23 21.77 -1.99 -3.81
N ARG A 24 21.10 -0.85 -3.75
CA ARG A 24 19.77 -0.67 -4.33
C ARG A 24 19.85 -0.70 -5.84
N ILE A 25 19.02 -1.52 -6.46
CA ILE A 25 18.98 -1.69 -7.92
C ILE A 25 17.60 -1.34 -8.47
N GLN A 26 17.60 -0.80 -9.68
CA GLN A 26 16.40 -0.48 -10.45
C GLN A 26 16.56 -1.03 -11.85
N ARG A 27 15.67 -1.96 -12.27
CA ARG A 27 15.75 -2.63 -13.56
C ARG A 27 14.39 -2.65 -14.25
N LYS A 28 14.41 -2.47 -15.57
CA LYS A 28 13.26 -2.60 -16.45
C LYS A 28 13.56 -3.63 -17.53
N PHE A 29 12.75 -4.67 -17.64
CA PHE A 29 12.93 -5.73 -18.62
C PHE A 29 11.61 -6.40 -19.01
N LYS A 30 11.59 -7.11 -20.12
CA LYS A 30 10.43 -7.91 -20.55
C LYS A 30 10.40 -9.23 -19.81
N PHE A 31 9.21 -9.65 -19.43
CA PHE A 31 8.98 -10.96 -18.81
C PHE A 31 8.45 -11.95 -19.84
N SER A 32 8.98 -13.17 -19.81
CA SER A 32 8.57 -14.30 -20.64
C SER A 32 7.76 -15.31 -19.81
N PRO A 33 6.43 -15.20 -19.80
CA PRO A 33 5.57 -16.08 -19.02
C PRO A 33 5.61 -17.52 -19.51
N THR A 34 5.28 -18.44 -18.59
CA THR A 34 5.10 -19.85 -18.90
C THR A 34 3.67 -20.27 -18.56
N LEU A 35 2.96 -20.78 -19.54
CA LEU A 35 1.69 -21.47 -19.38
C LEU A 35 1.85 -22.96 -19.70
N PHE A 36 0.79 -23.72 -19.54
CA PHE A 36 0.81 -25.16 -19.75
C PHE A 36 -0.39 -25.63 -20.57
N VAL A 37 -0.18 -26.61 -21.41
CA VAL A 37 -1.26 -27.27 -22.14
C VAL A 37 -1.26 -28.78 -21.84
N VAL A 38 -2.45 -29.37 -21.76
CA VAL A 38 -2.62 -30.79 -21.50
C VAL A 38 -2.00 -31.61 -22.62
N THR A 39 -1.35 -32.71 -22.28
CA THR A 39 -0.67 -33.62 -23.22
C THR A 39 -0.86 -35.07 -22.80
N LYS A 40 -0.82 -35.97 -23.81
CA LYS A 40 -0.79 -37.43 -23.55
C LYS A 40 0.60 -37.95 -23.22
N LYS A 41 1.65 -37.15 -23.49
CA LYS A 41 3.03 -37.53 -23.20
C LYS A 41 3.33 -37.31 -21.73
N GLU A 42 4.03 -38.25 -21.11
CA GLU A 42 4.50 -38.11 -19.75
C GLU A 42 5.43 -36.90 -19.57
N THR A 43 5.16 -36.08 -18.54
CA THR A 43 5.95 -34.92 -18.17
C THR A 43 6.04 -34.82 -16.65
N LYS A 44 6.94 -33.96 -16.18
CA LYS A 44 7.06 -33.67 -14.72
C LYS A 44 5.92 -32.83 -14.18
N HIS A 45 5.08 -32.25 -15.05
CA HIS A 45 3.97 -31.37 -14.65
C HIS A 45 2.64 -32.07 -14.85
N ARG A 46 1.74 -31.88 -13.89
CA ARG A 46 0.39 -32.44 -13.91
C ARG A 46 -0.63 -31.35 -13.57
N THR A 47 -1.81 -31.45 -14.13
CA THR A 47 -2.98 -30.68 -13.73
C THR A 47 -3.51 -31.13 -12.37
N LEU A 48 -4.43 -30.38 -11.78
CA LEU A 48 -5.07 -30.76 -10.51
C LEU A 48 -5.79 -32.11 -10.56
N ASP A 49 -6.34 -32.47 -11.73
CA ASP A 49 -6.99 -33.75 -11.99
C ASP A 49 -6.04 -34.88 -12.44
N GLY A 50 -4.71 -34.62 -12.40
CA GLY A 50 -3.69 -35.63 -12.61
C GLY A 50 -3.24 -35.82 -14.06
N ARG A 51 -3.80 -35.15 -15.05
CA ARG A 51 -3.38 -35.22 -16.46
C ARG A 51 -1.99 -34.60 -16.64
N TYR A 52 -1.22 -35.12 -17.58
CA TYR A 52 0.08 -34.54 -17.92
C TYR A 52 -0.07 -33.19 -18.62
N ALA A 53 0.82 -32.25 -18.29
CA ALA A 53 0.86 -30.93 -18.87
C ALA A 53 2.27 -30.58 -19.34
N LYS A 54 2.40 -29.98 -20.54
CA LYS A 54 3.69 -29.50 -21.07
C LYS A 54 3.77 -27.97 -20.96
N PRO A 55 4.93 -27.40 -20.60
CA PRO A 55 5.12 -25.97 -20.58
C PRO A 55 5.15 -25.38 -21.99
N VAL A 56 4.58 -24.18 -22.12
CA VAL A 56 4.66 -23.31 -23.29
C VAL A 56 5.15 -21.95 -22.79
N ARG A 57 6.31 -21.52 -23.29
CA ARG A 57 6.90 -20.24 -22.93
C ARG A 57 6.56 -19.21 -24.01
N PHE A 58 6.26 -17.99 -23.58
CA PHE A 58 5.92 -16.87 -24.45
C PHE A 58 6.98 -15.77 -24.35
N ASP A 59 7.16 -15.00 -25.43
CA ASP A 59 8.13 -13.91 -25.47
C ASP A 59 7.62 -12.65 -24.74
N SER A 60 6.31 -12.56 -24.50
CA SER A 60 5.72 -11.43 -23.80
C SER A 60 4.44 -11.81 -23.04
N VAL A 61 4.07 -10.97 -22.07
CA VAL A 61 2.80 -11.07 -21.34
C VAL A 61 1.60 -10.92 -22.27
N ARG A 62 1.72 -10.04 -23.27
CA ARG A 62 0.67 -9.83 -24.28
C ARG A 62 0.40 -11.11 -25.07
N GLU A 63 1.45 -11.75 -25.55
CA GLU A 63 1.33 -13.00 -26.29
C GLU A 63 0.70 -14.11 -25.45
N ALA A 64 1.12 -14.26 -24.18
CA ALA A 64 0.52 -15.22 -23.27
C ALA A 64 -0.98 -14.96 -23.03
N ARG A 65 -1.38 -13.68 -22.87
CA ARG A 65 -2.81 -13.31 -22.75
C ARG A 65 -3.59 -13.62 -24.01
N GLN A 66 -3.05 -13.25 -25.17
CA GLN A 66 -3.68 -13.55 -26.46
C GLN A 66 -3.86 -15.06 -26.66
N PHE A 67 -2.88 -15.86 -26.26
CA PHE A 67 -2.98 -17.31 -26.31
C PHE A 67 -4.11 -17.83 -25.42
N VAL A 68 -4.23 -17.35 -24.18
CA VAL A 68 -5.33 -17.73 -23.28
C VAL A 68 -6.67 -17.36 -23.89
N ASP A 69 -6.82 -16.13 -24.39
CA ASP A 69 -8.08 -15.64 -24.98
C ASP A 69 -8.46 -16.43 -26.25
N GLN A 70 -7.48 -16.73 -27.11
CA GLN A 70 -7.69 -17.49 -28.34
C GLN A 70 -8.23 -18.91 -28.09
N TYR A 71 -7.73 -19.56 -27.02
CA TYR A 71 -8.06 -20.96 -26.76
C TYR A 71 -9.11 -21.15 -25.66
N LYS A 72 -9.63 -20.07 -25.08
CA LYS A 72 -10.61 -20.10 -23.97
C LYS A 72 -11.88 -20.90 -24.29
N GLU A 73 -12.35 -20.82 -25.56
CA GLU A 73 -13.59 -21.44 -26.01
C GLU A 73 -13.37 -22.65 -26.93
N VAL A 74 -12.12 -23.07 -27.11
CA VAL A 74 -11.82 -24.22 -27.98
C VAL A 74 -12.13 -25.52 -27.25
N PRO A 75 -13.09 -26.33 -27.72
CA PRO A 75 -13.45 -27.59 -27.07
C PRO A 75 -12.26 -28.53 -26.94
N ASN A 76 -12.11 -29.14 -25.77
CA ASN A 76 -11.04 -30.09 -25.44
C ASN A 76 -9.60 -29.52 -25.49
N PHE A 77 -9.44 -28.20 -25.55
CA PHE A 77 -8.16 -27.54 -25.40
C PHE A 77 -8.16 -26.71 -24.12
N GLU A 78 -7.34 -27.09 -23.17
CA GLU A 78 -7.27 -26.43 -21.86
C GLU A 78 -5.89 -25.81 -21.67
N VAL A 79 -5.90 -24.51 -21.37
CA VAL A 79 -4.70 -23.76 -20.97
C VAL A 79 -4.67 -23.71 -19.45
N HIS A 80 -3.55 -24.06 -18.87
CA HIS A 80 -3.28 -24.04 -17.45
C HIS A 80 -2.12 -23.12 -17.12
N GLY A 81 -1.96 -22.75 -15.88
CA GLY A 81 -0.86 -21.92 -15.39
C GLY A 81 -1.35 -20.68 -14.65
N TYR A 82 -0.43 -20.03 -13.95
CA TYR A 82 -0.76 -18.88 -13.14
C TYR A 82 -0.76 -17.61 -14.01
N ASP A 83 -1.94 -17.07 -14.27
CA ASP A 83 -2.17 -15.92 -15.15
C ASP A 83 -1.85 -14.55 -14.49
N ARG A 84 -1.57 -14.55 -13.19
CA ARG A 84 -1.03 -13.37 -12.51
C ARG A 84 0.49 -13.30 -12.72
N TYR A 85 0.90 -12.86 -13.90
CA TYR A 85 2.28 -12.94 -14.38
C TYR A 85 3.31 -12.22 -13.50
N LEU A 86 2.91 -11.18 -12.78
CA LEU A 86 3.74 -10.51 -11.79
C LEU A 86 4.24 -11.50 -10.72
N TYR A 87 3.33 -12.25 -10.11
CA TYR A 87 3.67 -13.21 -9.04
C TYR A 87 4.28 -14.50 -9.61
N GLN A 88 3.97 -14.82 -10.88
CA GLN A 88 4.69 -15.87 -11.58
C GLN A 88 6.18 -15.53 -11.67
N PHE A 89 6.51 -14.27 -12.03
CA PHE A 89 7.89 -13.78 -12.06
C PHE A 89 8.54 -13.84 -10.68
N ILE A 90 7.94 -13.23 -9.65
CA ILE A 90 8.50 -13.23 -8.29
C ILE A 90 8.78 -14.66 -7.82
N SER A 91 7.85 -15.58 -8.07
CA SER A 91 8.00 -16.99 -7.69
C SER A 91 9.04 -17.75 -8.51
N GLN A 92 9.41 -17.29 -9.70
CA GLN A 92 10.46 -17.86 -10.53
C GLN A 92 11.84 -17.32 -10.13
N GLU A 93 11.93 -16.03 -9.87
CA GLU A 93 13.17 -15.36 -9.46
C GLU A 93 13.58 -15.76 -8.04
N PHE A 94 12.60 -15.89 -7.15
CA PHE A 94 12.80 -16.29 -5.75
C PHE A 94 12.16 -17.66 -5.47
N PRO A 95 12.74 -18.78 -5.96
CA PRO A 95 12.15 -20.12 -5.79
C PRO A 95 12.13 -20.60 -4.33
N ASN A 96 13.12 -20.19 -3.55
CA ASN A 96 13.27 -20.48 -2.11
C ASN A 96 12.70 -19.36 -1.26
N GLU A 97 12.97 -19.38 0.04
CA GLU A 97 12.72 -18.25 0.94
C GLU A 97 13.49 -17.02 0.47
N VAL A 98 12.88 -15.85 0.63
CA VAL A 98 13.54 -14.57 0.29
C VAL A 98 14.37 -14.16 1.49
N ASP A 99 15.68 -14.17 1.33
CA ASP A 99 16.61 -13.68 2.35
C ASP A 99 16.74 -12.16 2.20
N TYR A 100 16.23 -11.41 3.18
CA TYR A 100 16.15 -9.94 3.14
C TYR A 100 16.74 -9.31 4.41
N ASP A 101 17.18 -8.08 4.29
CA ASP A 101 17.61 -7.25 5.41
C ASP A 101 16.70 -6.03 5.55
N PHE A 102 15.84 -6.05 6.56
CA PHE A 102 14.92 -4.96 6.86
C PHE A 102 15.63 -3.62 7.10
N LYS A 103 16.86 -3.64 7.62
CA LYS A 103 17.65 -2.43 7.89
C LYS A 103 18.17 -1.75 6.63
N GLN A 104 18.25 -2.48 5.52
CA GLN A 104 18.65 -1.89 4.23
C GLN A 104 17.51 -1.18 3.53
N MET A 105 16.25 -1.49 3.91
CA MET A 105 15.09 -0.86 3.29
C MET A 105 14.99 0.61 3.70
N ASN A 106 14.79 1.47 2.70
CA ASN A 106 14.48 2.87 2.94
C ASN A 106 13.00 3.01 3.31
N ILE A 107 12.73 3.24 4.60
CA ILE A 107 11.38 3.39 5.14
C ILE A 107 11.22 4.83 5.60
N MET A 108 10.23 5.53 5.03
CA MET A 108 9.93 6.91 5.39
C MET A 108 8.53 7.01 5.99
N SER A 109 8.44 7.70 7.14
CA SER A 109 7.18 8.18 7.69
C SER A 109 6.95 9.62 7.25
N LEU A 110 5.72 9.95 6.83
CA LEU A 110 5.37 11.25 6.30
C LEU A 110 4.06 11.74 6.91
N ASP A 111 3.97 13.04 7.16
CA ASP A 111 2.79 13.76 7.55
C ASP A 111 2.80 15.18 6.97
N ILE A 112 1.62 15.71 6.65
CA ILE A 112 1.46 17.06 6.08
C ILE A 112 0.52 17.90 6.91
N GLU A 113 0.75 19.22 6.88
CA GLU A 113 -0.16 20.20 7.44
C GLU A 113 -0.65 21.17 6.37
N VAL A 114 -1.95 21.35 6.32
CA VAL A 114 -2.65 22.11 5.29
C VAL A 114 -3.43 23.24 5.93
N ALA A 115 -3.51 24.40 5.26
CA ALA A 115 -4.34 25.50 5.68
C ALA A 115 -5.82 25.08 5.78
N CYS A 116 -6.54 25.65 6.72
CA CYS A 116 -7.91 25.29 7.04
C CYS A 116 -8.77 26.55 7.05
N GLU A 117 -8.96 27.14 5.86
CA GLU A 117 -9.70 28.41 5.72
C GLU A 117 -11.22 28.21 5.72
N ASN A 118 -11.68 27.13 5.05
CA ASN A 118 -13.10 26.85 4.81
C ASN A 118 -13.56 25.49 5.40
N GLY A 119 -12.98 25.06 6.51
CA GLY A 119 -13.20 23.75 7.10
C GLY A 119 -12.12 22.73 6.75
N PHE A 120 -12.35 21.45 7.01
CA PHE A 120 -11.34 20.42 6.78
C PHE A 120 -11.01 20.28 5.29
N PRO A 121 -9.71 20.36 4.89
CA PRO A 121 -9.31 20.36 3.49
C PRO A 121 -9.71 19.08 2.74
N ASN A 122 -10.28 19.24 1.55
CA ASN A 122 -10.80 18.14 0.75
C ASN A 122 -9.75 17.65 -0.26
N VAL A 123 -9.44 16.35 -0.22
CA VAL A 123 -8.48 15.69 -1.12
C VAL A 123 -8.92 15.64 -2.59
N LYS A 124 -10.24 15.84 -2.88
CA LYS A 124 -10.72 15.91 -4.27
C LYS A 124 -10.40 17.26 -4.91
N GLU A 125 -10.51 18.30 -4.12
CA GLU A 125 -10.34 19.68 -4.59
C GLU A 125 -8.91 20.14 -4.42
N CYS A 126 -8.23 19.72 -3.34
CA CYS A 126 -6.90 20.18 -2.95
C CYS A 126 -6.83 21.72 -3.07
N ALA A 127 -7.82 22.42 -2.49
CA ALA A 127 -7.97 23.86 -2.69
C ALA A 127 -7.02 24.65 -1.80
N GLU A 128 -6.87 24.24 -0.56
CA GLU A 128 -6.10 24.93 0.47
C GLU A 128 -4.60 24.71 0.30
N GLU A 129 -3.78 25.68 0.71
CA GLU A 129 -2.33 25.61 0.58
C GLU A 129 -1.68 24.68 1.62
N MET A 130 -0.61 24.04 1.22
CA MET A 130 0.20 23.22 2.09
C MET A 130 1.16 24.09 2.90
N LEU A 131 1.14 23.94 4.21
CA LEU A 131 1.90 24.77 5.15
C LEU A 131 3.20 24.10 5.59
N SER A 132 3.18 22.77 5.77
CA SER A 132 4.34 21.98 6.19
C SER A 132 4.27 20.57 5.62
N ILE A 133 5.45 20.00 5.36
CA ILE A 133 5.66 18.57 5.10
C ILE A 133 6.77 18.10 6.02
N THR A 134 6.50 17.07 6.80
CA THR A 134 7.50 16.42 7.65
C THR A 134 7.74 14.99 7.20
N VAL A 135 9.01 14.63 7.02
CA VAL A 135 9.46 13.29 6.66
C VAL A 135 10.46 12.80 7.69
N GLN A 136 10.32 11.57 8.15
CA GLN A 136 11.29 10.89 8.99
C GLN A 136 11.82 9.64 8.29
N ASP A 137 13.13 9.52 8.23
CA ASP A 137 13.79 8.25 7.92
C ASP A 137 13.70 7.33 9.15
N TYR A 138 13.05 6.18 8.99
CA TYR A 138 12.80 5.24 10.09
C TYR A 138 14.10 4.64 10.64
N GLN A 139 15.09 4.36 9.80
CA GLN A 139 16.34 3.71 10.23
C GLN A 139 17.26 4.66 11.00
N THR A 140 17.39 5.90 10.54
CA THR A 140 18.29 6.90 11.14
C THR A 140 17.61 7.82 12.16
N ARG A 141 16.27 7.84 12.18
CA ARG A 141 15.42 8.73 12.97
C ARG A 141 15.57 10.22 12.63
N LYS A 142 16.30 10.56 11.59
CA LYS A 142 16.43 11.94 11.15
C LYS A 142 15.13 12.43 10.53
N LEU A 143 14.78 13.66 10.88
CA LEU A 143 13.61 14.36 10.38
C LEU A 143 14.02 15.45 9.42
N LYS A 144 13.29 15.59 8.33
CA LYS A 144 13.38 16.74 7.44
C LYS A 144 12.01 17.40 7.38
N VAL A 145 11.95 18.68 7.71
CA VAL A 145 10.75 19.47 7.80
C VAL A 145 10.82 20.62 6.81
N PHE A 146 9.85 20.67 5.91
CA PHE A 146 9.67 21.78 4.98
C PHE A 146 8.53 22.65 5.51
N GLY A 147 8.77 23.93 5.74
CA GLY A 147 7.79 24.84 6.30
C GLY A 147 7.80 26.19 5.63
N THR A 148 6.62 26.82 5.54
CA THR A 148 6.44 28.12 4.83
C THR A 148 6.78 29.34 5.67
N ARG A 149 7.07 29.18 6.96
CA ARG A 149 7.44 30.28 7.87
C ARG A 149 8.63 29.88 8.74
N PRO A 150 9.38 30.86 9.31
CA PRO A 150 10.52 30.55 10.16
C PRO A 150 10.17 29.68 11.38
N TYR A 151 11.01 28.72 11.65
CA TYR A 151 10.95 27.84 12.81
C TYR A 151 12.30 27.84 13.53
N LYS A 152 12.28 27.97 14.85
CA LYS A 152 13.50 27.91 15.66
C LYS A 152 13.80 26.45 15.99
N ASN A 153 14.61 25.82 15.16
CA ASN A 153 15.05 24.45 15.41
C ASN A 153 16.02 24.40 16.60
N THR A 154 15.74 23.55 17.56
CA THR A 154 16.59 23.30 18.76
C THR A 154 17.08 21.86 18.82
N ARG A 155 16.81 21.06 17.80
CA ARG A 155 17.07 19.61 17.74
C ARG A 155 18.11 19.29 16.67
N ASP A 156 19.09 18.46 17.00
CA ASP A 156 20.16 18.04 16.07
C ASP A 156 19.69 16.96 15.06
N ASP A 157 18.60 16.25 15.37
CA ASP A 157 18.01 15.24 14.51
C ASP A 157 16.96 15.79 13.53
N VAL A 158 16.66 17.09 13.62
CA VAL A 158 15.71 17.80 12.74
C VAL A 158 16.45 18.73 11.81
N GLU A 159 16.25 18.59 10.51
CA GLU A 159 16.67 19.55 9.50
C GLU A 159 15.44 20.35 9.03
N PHE A 160 15.36 21.62 9.36
CA PHE A 160 14.26 22.50 8.94
C PHE A 160 14.66 23.29 7.69
N ILE A 161 13.81 23.23 6.66
CA ILE A 161 13.97 23.96 5.41
C ILE A 161 12.89 25.03 5.31
N LEU A 162 13.31 26.29 5.42
CA LEU A 162 12.41 27.44 5.22
C LEU A 162 12.12 27.61 3.73
N CYS A 163 10.85 27.60 3.38
CA CYS A 163 10.37 27.77 2.02
C CYS A 163 9.61 29.10 1.86
N ASP A 164 9.80 29.77 0.73
CA ASP A 164 9.09 30.97 0.38
C ASP A 164 7.72 30.61 -0.27
N GLY A 165 6.76 30.26 0.59
CA GLY A 165 5.43 29.83 0.21
C GLY A 165 5.35 28.39 -0.29
N GLU A 166 4.12 27.95 -0.61
CA GLU A 166 3.81 26.58 -0.96
C GLU A 166 4.52 26.05 -2.21
N GLN A 167 4.61 26.86 -3.26
CA GLN A 167 5.27 26.41 -4.50
C GLN A 167 6.75 26.08 -4.27
N HIS A 168 7.45 26.87 -3.45
CA HIS A 168 8.83 26.59 -3.07
C HIS A 168 8.91 25.36 -2.16
N LEU A 169 8.00 25.21 -1.20
CA LEU A 169 7.89 24.05 -0.33
C LEU A 169 7.75 22.74 -1.13
N LEU A 170 6.81 22.69 -2.07
CA LEU A 170 6.59 21.53 -2.90
C LEU A 170 7.78 21.21 -3.82
N ARG A 171 8.50 22.22 -4.32
CA ARG A 171 9.73 22.01 -5.12
C ARG A 171 10.86 21.45 -4.25
N CYS A 172 11.13 22.04 -3.08
CA CYS A 172 12.15 21.55 -2.15
C CYS A 172 11.84 20.11 -1.69
N PHE A 173 10.57 19.83 -1.39
CA PHE A 173 10.15 18.48 -1.06
C PHE A 173 10.35 17.51 -2.23
N LEU A 174 9.93 17.87 -3.44
CA LEU A 174 10.06 17.02 -4.62
C LEU A 174 11.51 16.73 -4.98
N ASP A 175 12.39 17.73 -4.88
CA ASP A 175 13.84 17.58 -5.10
C ASP A 175 14.45 16.60 -4.08
N TYR A 176 14.08 16.71 -2.81
CA TYR A 176 14.48 15.75 -1.78
C TYR A 176 13.93 14.36 -2.06
N TRP A 177 12.63 14.25 -2.41
CA TRP A 177 11.93 13.01 -2.68
C TRP A 177 12.56 12.22 -3.82
N ILE A 178 12.87 12.86 -4.94
CA ILE A 178 13.50 12.24 -6.12
C ILE A 178 14.87 11.64 -5.78
N GLN A 179 15.63 12.29 -4.91
CA GLN A 179 16.94 11.82 -4.49
C GLN A 179 16.87 10.68 -3.45
N ASN A 180 15.74 10.53 -2.75
CA ASN A 180 15.60 9.65 -1.59
C ASN A 180 14.36 8.76 -1.66
N PHE A 181 13.89 8.36 -2.83
CA PHE A 181 12.68 7.53 -2.95
C PHE A 181 12.64 6.40 -1.92
N PRO A 182 11.58 6.31 -1.10
CA PRO A 182 11.43 5.21 -0.15
C PRO A 182 11.08 3.89 -0.84
N ASP A 183 11.45 2.78 -0.23
CA ASP A 183 10.90 1.47 -0.55
C ASP A 183 9.52 1.29 0.08
N ILE A 184 9.36 1.83 1.30
CA ILE A 184 8.11 1.86 2.05
C ILE A 184 7.86 3.31 2.50
N LEU A 185 6.72 3.85 2.10
CA LEU A 185 6.15 5.07 2.64
C LEU A 185 5.07 4.71 3.65
N THR A 186 5.16 5.25 4.85
CA THR A 186 4.17 5.07 5.91
C THR A 186 3.75 6.40 6.52
N GLY A 187 2.74 6.38 7.35
CA GLY A 187 2.17 7.51 8.07
C GLY A 187 0.80 7.12 8.61
N TRP A 188 0.13 8.02 9.30
CA TRP A 188 -1.20 7.78 9.84
C TRP A 188 -2.29 8.27 8.89
N ASN A 189 -2.96 7.39 8.18
CA ASN A 189 -3.90 7.69 7.11
C ASN A 189 -3.24 8.31 5.86
N VAL A 190 -1.97 8.02 5.68
CA VAL A 190 -1.13 8.61 4.60
C VAL A 190 -1.64 8.28 3.19
N ASP A 191 -2.17 7.07 2.99
CA ASP A 191 -2.73 6.64 1.70
C ASP A 191 -4.11 7.28 1.42
N GLY A 192 -4.83 7.64 2.49
CA GLY A 192 -6.16 8.27 2.39
C GLY A 192 -6.15 9.80 2.37
N TYR A 193 -5.07 10.45 2.79
CA TYR A 193 -5.03 11.90 2.91
C TYR A 193 -3.73 12.53 2.36
N ASP A 194 -2.58 12.24 2.96
CA ASP A 194 -1.33 12.97 2.69
C ASP A 194 -0.84 12.78 1.25
N VAL A 195 -0.73 11.53 0.79
CA VAL A 195 -0.29 11.23 -0.58
C VAL A 195 -1.27 11.79 -1.61
N PRO A 196 -2.60 11.60 -1.49
CA PRO A 196 -3.57 12.25 -2.37
C PRO A 196 -3.47 13.76 -2.39
N TYR A 197 -3.27 14.38 -1.23
CA TYR A 197 -3.19 15.83 -1.14
C TYR A 197 -1.92 16.38 -1.79
N ILE A 198 -0.75 15.79 -1.52
CA ILE A 198 0.52 16.16 -2.16
C ILE A 198 0.40 16.01 -3.68
N CYS A 199 -0.06 14.85 -4.16
CA CYS A 199 -0.22 14.60 -5.60
C CYS A 199 -1.20 15.60 -6.24
N GLY A 200 -2.34 15.86 -5.60
CA GLY A 200 -3.32 16.83 -6.08
C GLY A 200 -2.79 18.27 -6.13
N ARG A 201 -2.01 18.68 -5.12
CA ARG A 201 -1.37 20.01 -5.13
C ARG A 201 -0.28 20.13 -6.19
N LEU A 202 0.57 19.10 -6.34
CA LEU A 202 1.58 19.05 -7.41
C LEU A 202 0.92 19.13 -8.79
N GLU A 203 -0.13 18.35 -9.02
CA GLU A 203 -0.86 18.37 -10.30
C GLU A 203 -1.52 19.73 -10.56
N ARG A 204 -2.14 20.34 -9.54
CA ARG A 204 -2.82 21.63 -9.65
C ARG A 204 -1.86 22.79 -9.93
N LEU A 205 -0.69 22.81 -9.27
CA LEU A 205 0.24 23.94 -9.33
C LEU A 205 1.29 23.80 -10.44
N PHE A 206 1.70 22.56 -10.76
CA PHE A 206 2.79 22.30 -11.69
C PHE A 206 2.41 21.38 -12.87
N GLY A 207 1.23 20.74 -12.79
CA GLY A 207 0.74 19.83 -13.81
C GLY A 207 1.11 18.37 -13.57
N GLU A 208 0.45 17.49 -14.33
CA GLU A 208 0.56 16.02 -14.22
C GLU A 208 2.00 15.50 -14.36
N LYS A 209 2.82 16.16 -15.19
CA LYS A 209 4.21 15.75 -15.43
C LYS A 209 5.05 15.85 -14.17
N GLU A 210 4.91 16.93 -13.40
CA GLU A 210 5.63 17.14 -12.15
C GLU A 210 5.09 16.20 -11.06
N MET A 211 3.77 16.03 -10.98
CA MET A 211 3.15 15.06 -10.07
C MET A 211 3.67 13.63 -10.30
N LYS A 212 3.90 13.22 -11.54
CA LYS A 212 4.45 11.91 -11.85
C LYS A 212 5.88 11.67 -11.34
N LEU A 213 6.62 12.73 -11.00
CA LEU A 213 7.93 12.61 -10.35
C LEU A 213 7.85 12.06 -8.92
N MET A 214 6.66 11.95 -8.34
CA MET A 214 6.45 11.20 -7.09
C MET A 214 6.78 9.70 -7.22
N SER A 215 6.90 9.18 -8.44
CA SER A 215 7.28 7.79 -8.71
C SER A 215 8.69 7.69 -9.30
N PRO A 216 9.56 6.76 -8.82
CA PRO A 216 10.89 6.53 -9.41
C PRO A 216 10.84 6.06 -10.87
N TRP A 217 9.66 5.66 -11.34
CA TRP A 217 9.39 5.25 -12.72
C TRP A 217 8.65 6.32 -13.55
N GLY A 218 8.32 7.47 -12.94
CA GLY A 218 7.48 8.49 -13.57
C GLY A 218 6.07 7.99 -13.90
N HIS A 219 5.59 6.99 -13.17
CA HIS A 219 4.29 6.38 -13.39
C HIS A 219 3.46 6.40 -12.11
N VAL A 220 2.49 7.31 -12.08
CA VAL A 220 1.53 7.47 -10.99
C VAL A 220 0.13 7.29 -11.56
N LYS A 221 -0.67 6.43 -10.94
CA LYS A 221 -2.06 6.17 -11.32
C LYS A 221 -2.99 6.70 -10.24
N ARG A 222 -3.88 7.60 -10.60
CA ARG A 222 -5.00 8.02 -9.75
C ARG A 222 -6.12 6.98 -9.83
N GLU A 223 -6.62 6.56 -8.69
CA GLU A 223 -7.72 5.59 -8.55
C GLU A 223 -8.81 6.20 -7.68
N GLU A 224 -10.04 6.18 -8.17
CA GLU A 224 -11.22 6.57 -7.43
C GLU A 224 -12.00 5.30 -7.06
N VAL A 225 -12.21 5.10 -5.77
CA VAL A 225 -12.86 3.89 -5.24
C VAL A 225 -13.96 4.29 -4.28
N GLU A 226 -15.14 3.72 -4.44
CA GLU A 226 -16.22 3.87 -3.47
C GLU A 226 -16.06 2.86 -2.34
N ILE A 227 -15.83 3.36 -1.11
CA ILE A 227 -15.73 2.53 0.10
C ILE A 227 -16.83 2.94 1.07
N LYS A 228 -17.75 2.01 1.37
CA LYS A 228 -18.89 2.24 2.28
C LYS A 228 -19.72 3.48 1.91
N GLY A 229 -19.98 3.70 0.62
CA GLY A 229 -20.75 4.84 0.13
C GLY A 229 -20.00 6.18 0.12
N ARG A 230 -18.69 6.18 0.33
CA ARG A 230 -17.84 7.36 0.23
C ARG A 230 -16.80 7.16 -0.84
N GLU A 231 -16.67 8.14 -1.72
CA GLU A 231 -15.60 8.13 -2.71
C GLU A 231 -14.27 8.49 -2.05
N GLN A 232 -13.26 7.67 -2.31
CA GLN A 232 -11.88 7.87 -1.88
C GLN A 232 -10.96 7.92 -3.09
N ILE A 233 -9.93 8.74 -3.00
CA ILE A 233 -8.93 8.92 -4.06
C ILE A 233 -7.61 8.37 -3.55
N PHE A 234 -7.00 7.51 -4.34
CA PHE A 234 -5.69 6.96 -4.09
C PHE A 234 -4.74 7.28 -5.24
N TYR A 235 -3.48 7.47 -4.93
CA TYR A 235 -2.43 7.61 -5.93
C TYR A 235 -1.44 6.45 -5.81
N ARG A 236 -1.40 5.60 -6.83
CA ARG A 236 -0.50 4.43 -6.88
C ARG A 236 0.78 4.82 -7.57
N MET A 237 1.82 5.06 -6.80
CA MET A 237 3.16 5.43 -7.26
C MET A 237 3.95 4.16 -7.56
N SER A 238 4.25 3.92 -8.86
CA SER A 238 5.04 2.74 -9.24
C SER A 238 6.42 2.78 -8.60
N GLY A 239 6.79 1.70 -7.93
CA GLY A 239 8.08 1.56 -7.26
C GLY A 239 8.10 1.94 -5.78
N ILE A 240 7.00 2.46 -5.22
CA ILE A 240 6.88 2.79 -3.80
C ILE A 240 5.74 1.97 -3.20
N ASN A 241 5.99 1.32 -2.07
CA ASN A 241 4.93 0.66 -1.31
C ASN A 241 4.38 1.65 -0.28
N VAL A 242 3.16 2.12 -0.48
CA VAL A 242 2.47 2.90 0.55
C VAL A 242 1.84 1.93 1.53
N ILE A 243 2.38 1.88 2.74
CA ILE A 243 1.95 1.01 3.84
C ILE A 243 1.39 1.90 4.93
N ASP A 244 0.10 2.20 4.84
CA ASP A 244 -0.60 3.06 5.79
C ASP A 244 -0.64 2.40 7.18
N TYR A 245 -0.11 3.10 8.19
CA TYR A 245 -0.01 2.53 9.53
C TYR A 245 -1.37 2.37 10.22
N LEU A 246 -2.32 3.24 9.92
CA LEU A 246 -3.71 3.11 10.39
C LEU A 246 -4.36 1.82 9.88
N ASP A 247 -4.14 1.50 8.60
CA ASP A 247 -4.69 0.29 8.00
C ASP A 247 -3.97 -0.97 8.50
N LEU A 248 -2.66 -0.92 8.74
CA LEU A 248 -1.93 -1.99 9.42
C LEU A 248 -2.49 -2.22 10.83
N TYR A 249 -2.66 -1.15 11.59
CA TYR A 249 -3.20 -1.23 12.94
C TYR A 249 -4.58 -1.89 12.94
N LYS A 250 -5.52 -1.42 12.12
CA LYS A 250 -6.86 -2.01 12.00
C LYS A 250 -6.85 -3.46 11.56
N LYS A 251 -5.91 -3.85 10.71
CA LYS A 251 -5.85 -5.20 10.16
C LYS A 251 -5.25 -6.22 11.10
N PHE A 252 -4.20 -5.84 11.82
CA PHE A 252 -3.39 -6.77 12.61
C PHE A 252 -3.61 -6.65 14.13
N THR A 253 -4.49 -5.75 14.59
CA THR A 253 -4.95 -5.73 15.97
C THR A 253 -6.36 -6.29 16.07
N TYR A 254 -6.60 -7.10 17.10
CA TYR A 254 -7.90 -7.80 17.28
C TYR A 254 -8.88 -7.03 18.15
N THR A 255 -8.41 -5.99 18.86
CA THR A 255 -9.23 -5.18 19.76
C THR A 255 -9.78 -3.97 19.02
N ASN A 256 -11.11 -3.85 19.00
CA ASN A 256 -11.73 -2.64 18.47
C ASN A 256 -11.47 -1.47 19.42
N GLN A 257 -11.11 -0.33 18.84
CA GLN A 257 -10.86 0.91 19.57
C GLN A 257 -12.06 1.84 19.48
N GLU A 258 -12.27 2.65 20.51
CA GLU A 258 -13.31 3.69 20.53
C GLU A 258 -13.05 4.77 19.47
N SER A 259 -11.79 5.05 19.19
CA SER A 259 -11.34 5.98 18.16
C SER A 259 -10.07 5.47 17.51
N TYR A 260 -9.96 5.68 16.19
CA TYR A 260 -8.76 5.39 15.40
C TYR A 260 -7.97 6.67 15.05
N ARG A 261 -8.15 7.75 15.80
CA ARG A 261 -7.28 8.94 15.68
C ARG A 261 -5.91 8.63 16.26
N LEU A 262 -4.86 9.18 15.66
CA LEU A 262 -3.48 8.94 16.10
C LEU A 262 -3.28 9.25 17.58
N ASP A 263 -3.83 10.35 18.09
CA ASP A 263 -3.75 10.73 19.50
C ASP A 263 -4.31 9.63 20.44
N HIS A 264 -5.48 9.09 20.10
CA HIS A 264 -6.10 8.04 20.90
C HIS A 264 -5.26 6.75 20.87
N ILE A 265 -4.83 6.31 19.68
CA ILE A 265 -4.05 5.09 19.55
C ILE A 265 -2.67 5.22 20.19
N ALA A 266 -2.00 6.37 20.03
CA ALA A 266 -0.74 6.64 20.71
C ALA A 266 -0.90 6.62 22.24
N ASN A 267 -2.01 7.15 22.77
CA ASN A 267 -2.30 7.07 24.20
C ASN A 267 -2.54 5.62 24.66
N VAL A 268 -3.32 4.85 23.92
CA VAL A 268 -3.60 3.43 24.26
C VAL A 268 -2.34 2.59 24.21
N GLU A 269 -1.57 2.73 23.14
CA GLU A 269 -0.42 1.86 22.88
C GLU A 269 0.86 2.33 23.57
N LEU A 270 1.12 3.64 23.59
CA LEU A 270 2.39 4.21 24.09
C LEU A 270 2.25 4.93 25.43
N GLY A 271 1.02 5.25 25.88
CA GLY A 271 0.78 6.17 27.00
C GLY A 271 1.17 7.62 26.66
N GLN A 272 1.31 7.95 25.40
CA GLN A 272 1.70 9.26 24.90
C GLN A 272 0.56 9.89 24.11
N ARG A 273 0.53 11.22 24.07
CA ARG A 273 -0.46 11.99 23.32
C ARG A 273 0.23 12.94 22.35
N LYS A 274 -0.52 13.41 21.38
CA LYS A 274 -0.14 14.52 20.51
C LYS A 274 0.12 15.81 21.31
N VAL A 275 0.77 16.77 20.69
CA VAL A 275 0.88 18.11 21.23
C VAL A 275 -0.53 18.71 21.35
N ALA A 276 -0.97 19.04 22.57
CA ALA A 276 -2.28 19.63 22.79
C ALA A 276 -2.33 21.05 22.17
N HIS A 277 -3.47 21.37 21.56
CA HIS A 277 -3.72 22.69 20.96
C HIS A 277 -5.13 23.22 21.34
N ASP A 278 -5.68 22.73 22.44
CA ASP A 278 -7.03 23.05 22.94
C ASP A 278 -7.18 24.53 23.37
N GLU A 279 -6.06 25.26 23.53
CA GLU A 279 -6.05 26.69 23.81
C GLU A 279 -6.44 27.57 22.62
N PHE A 280 -6.51 26.99 21.40
CA PHE A 280 -6.90 27.74 20.20
C PHE A 280 -8.36 27.44 19.83
N GLU A 281 -9.08 28.47 19.38
CA GLU A 281 -10.49 28.32 19.03
C GLU A 281 -10.72 27.40 17.83
N ASN A 282 -9.76 27.36 16.91
CA ASN A 282 -9.80 26.54 15.70
C ASN A 282 -8.37 26.29 15.16
N PHE A 283 -8.25 25.40 14.19
CA PHE A 283 -6.97 25.01 13.63
C PHE A 283 -6.26 26.17 12.89
N LYS A 284 -7.02 27.09 12.28
CA LYS A 284 -6.47 28.29 11.66
C LYS A 284 -5.78 29.20 12.67
N ASP A 285 -6.39 29.39 13.83
CA ASP A 285 -5.78 30.16 14.94
C ASP A 285 -4.48 29.50 15.40
N PHE A 286 -4.43 28.18 15.47
CA PHE A 286 -3.25 27.45 15.89
C PHE A 286 -2.04 27.77 14.98
N TYR A 287 -2.12 27.52 13.66
CA TYR A 287 -0.98 27.78 12.79
C TYR A 287 -0.70 29.28 12.54
N THR A 288 -1.68 30.16 12.84
CA THR A 288 -1.50 31.59 12.69
C THR A 288 -0.83 32.23 13.89
N LYS A 289 -1.24 31.82 15.12
CA LYS A 289 -0.82 32.44 16.38
C LYS A 289 0.43 31.77 16.98
N ASP A 290 0.60 30.46 16.79
CA ASP A 290 1.76 29.71 17.33
C ASP A 290 2.33 28.73 16.28
N TRP A 291 3.04 29.31 15.32
CA TRP A 291 3.71 28.55 14.27
C TRP A 291 4.80 27.61 14.82
N GLN A 292 5.50 28.00 15.88
CA GLN A 292 6.52 27.16 16.50
C GLN A 292 5.92 25.85 16.98
N LYS A 293 4.86 25.94 17.80
CA LYS A 293 4.14 24.78 18.35
C LYS A 293 3.47 23.95 17.22
N PHE A 294 3.01 24.60 16.16
CA PHE A 294 2.41 23.94 15.00
C PHE A 294 3.40 23.04 14.26
N ILE A 295 4.64 23.46 14.07
CA ILE A 295 5.69 22.62 13.49
C ILE A 295 6.09 21.49 14.47
N ASP A 296 6.20 21.77 15.78
CA ASP A 296 6.43 20.73 16.77
C ASP A 296 5.31 19.67 16.78
N TYR A 297 4.06 20.09 16.56
CA TYR A 297 2.92 19.19 16.42
C TYR A 297 3.10 18.25 15.20
N ASN A 298 3.41 18.77 14.02
CA ASN A 298 3.63 17.97 12.81
C ASN A 298 4.81 16.99 12.97
N ILE A 299 5.90 17.42 13.64
CA ILE A 299 7.04 16.55 13.95
C ILE A 299 6.63 15.39 14.86
N VAL A 300 5.87 15.68 15.93
CA VAL A 300 5.41 14.66 16.88
C VAL A 300 4.50 13.64 16.21
N ASP A 301 3.66 14.04 15.27
CA ASP A 301 2.77 13.12 14.55
C ASP A 301 3.56 12.08 13.77
N VAL A 302 4.60 12.47 13.08
CA VAL A 302 5.51 11.55 12.37
C VAL A 302 6.26 10.63 13.36
N GLU A 303 6.76 11.18 14.47
CA GLU A 303 7.47 10.40 15.49
C GLU A 303 6.58 9.37 16.18
N LEU A 304 5.32 9.69 16.43
CA LEU A 304 4.38 8.76 17.05
C LEU A 304 4.19 7.50 16.20
N VAL A 305 4.12 7.63 14.88
CA VAL A 305 4.04 6.48 13.97
C VAL A 305 5.27 5.60 14.10
N SER A 306 6.46 6.19 14.13
CA SER A 306 7.72 5.45 14.30
C SER A 306 7.80 4.75 15.67
N ARG A 307 7.32 5.40 16.74
CA ARG A 307 7.27 4.81 18.09
C ARG A 307 6.24 3.68 18.18
N LEU A 308 5.12 3.79 17.46
CA LEU A 308 4.15 2.70 17.34
C LEU A 308 4.79 1.50 16.63
N GLU A 309 5.55 1.73 15.56
CA GLU A 309 6.27 0.66 14.87
C GLU A 309 7.33 0.01 15.76
N ASP A 310 8.07 0.80 16.57
CA ASP A 310 9.06 0.25 17.51
C ASP A 310 8.45 -0.73 18.50
N LYS A 311 7.21 -0.45 18.95
CA LYS A 311 6.48 -1.32 19.88
C LYS A 311 5.79 -2.49 19.18
N MET A 312 5.10 -2.22 18.09
CA MET A 312 4.12 -3.15 17.50
C MET A 312 4.68 -3.99 16.36
N LYS A 313 5.73 -3.52 15.68
CA LYS A 313 6.39 -4.22 14.58
C LYS A 313 5.47 -4.62 13.42
N LEU A 314 4.50 -3.77 13.09
CA LEU A 314 3.49 -4.08 12.08
C LEU A 314 4.03 -3.99 10.65
N ILE A 315 4.98 -3.06 10.40
CA ILE A 315 5.67 -2.98 9.09
C ILE A 315 6.59 -4.19 8.92
N GLU A 316 7.36 -4.55 9.95
CA GLU A 316 8.19 -5.77 9.92
C GLU A 316 7.33 -7.01 9.64
N LEU A 317 6.17 -7.12 10.30
CA LEU A 317 5.21 -8.21 10.06
C LEU A 317 4.69 -8.21 8.62
N ALA A 318 4.32 -7.04 8.09
CA ALA A 318 3.82 -6.91 6.71
C ALA A 318 4.89 -7.35 5.69
N VAL A 319 6.14 -6.94 5.90
CA VAL A 319 7.29 -7.33 5.06
C VAL A 319 7.51 -8.85 5.12
N ALA A 320 7.52 -9.44 6.31
CA ALA A 320 7.68 -10.88 6.49
C ALA A 320 6.58 -11.67 5.77
N LEU A 321 5.32 -11.27 5.94
CA LEU A 321 4.16 -11.88 5.28
C LEU A 321 4.23 -11.75 3.74
N ALA A 322 4.68 -10.61 3.23
CA ALA A 322 4.82 -10.39 1.79
C ALA A 322 5.88 -11.32 1.18
N TYR A 323 7.02 -11.49 1.83
CA TYR A 323 8.07 -12.39 1.35
C TYR A 323 7.70 -13.86 1.47
N ASP A 324 7.04 -14.26 2.55
CA ASP A 324 6.54 -15.63 2.70
C ASP A 324 5.52 -15.96 1.57
N ALA A 325 4.61 -15.06 1.30
CA ALA A 325 3.63 -15.21 0.22
C ALA A 325 4.21 -14.94 -1.19
N LYS A 326 5.39 -14.33 -1.31
CA LYS A 326 6.01 -13.88 -2.58
C LYS A 326 5.13 -12.91 -3.36
N VAL A 327 4.68 -11.87 -2.67
CA VAL A 327 3.89 -10.77 -3.20
C VAL A 327 4.56 -9.42 -2.89
N ASN A 328 4.09 -8.32 -3.45
CA ASN A 328 4.54 -7.00 -3.02
C ASN A 328 4.05 -6.68 -1.61
N MET A 329 4.74 -5.80 -0.90
CA MET A 329 4.42 -5.46 0.49
C MET A 329 2.99 -4.89 0.65
N GLN A 330 2.50 -4.11 -0.30
CA GLN A 330 1.11 -3.63 -0.31
C GLN A 330 0.06 -4.73 -0.46
N ASP A 331 0.44 -5.88 -1.01
CA ASP A 331 -0.50 -6.98 -1.24
C ASP A 331 -0.94 -7.67 0.05
N VAL A 332 -0.26 -7.40 1.17
CA VAL A 332 -0.65 -7.95 2.49
C VAL A 332 -2.04 -7.50 2.93
N TYR A 333 -2.54 -6.38 2.39
CA TYR A 333 -3.91 -5.95 2.61
C TYR A 333 -4.95 -6.84 1.91
N TYR A 334 -4.55 -7.63 0.91
CA TYR A 334 -5.42 -8.47 0.09
C TYR A 334 -5.24 -9.96 0.40
N GLN A 335 -5.93 -10.47 1.41
CA GLN A 335 -5.82 -11.87 1.86
C GLN A 335 -5.96 -12.90 0.73
N VAL A 336 -6.95 -12.71 -0.15
CA VAL A 336 -7.19 -13.65 -1.27
C VAL A 336 -5.96 -13.71 -2.19
N ARG A 337 -5.29 -12.58 -2.42
CA ARG A 337 -4.08 -12.52 -3.26
C ARG A 337 -2.91 -13.27 -2.62
N MET A 338 -2.71 -13.08 -1.32
CA MET A 338 -1.67 -13.79 -0.58
C MET A 338 -1.89 -15.30 -0.61
N TRP A 339 -3.09 -15.76 -0.25
CA TRP A 339 -3.42 -17.18 -0.27
C TRP A 339 -3.30 -17.80 -1.66
N ASP A 340 -3.77 -17.11 -2.69
CA ASP A 340 -3.68 -17.57 -4.07
C ASP A 340 -2.22 -17.80 -4.49
N THR A 341 -1.32 -16.86 -4.13
CA THR A 341 0.10 -16.99 -4.44
C THR A 341 0.80 -18.06 -3.59
N LEU A 342 0.45 -18.18 -2.31
CA LEU A 342 0.95 -19.26 -1.44
C LEU A 342 0.57 -20.65 -1.98
N ILE A 343 -0.71 -20.82 -2.35
CA ILE A 343 -1.21 -22.08 -2.93
C ILE A 343 -0.50 -22.37 -4.25
N TYR A 344 -0.37 -21.35 -5.12
CA TYR A 344 0.38 -21.49 -6.36
C TYR A 344 1.81 -21.96 -6.13
N ASN A 345 2.55 -21.34 -5.20
CA ASN A 345 3.93 -21.72 -4.88
C ASN A 345 4.03 -23.15 -4.31
N PHE A 346 3.09 -23.54 -3.46
CA PHE A 346 3.01 -24.89 -2.91
C PHE A 346 2.77 -25.94 -4.01
N LEU A 347 1.83 -25.72 -4.91
CA LEU A 347 1.52 -26.61 -6.02
C LEU A 347 2.65 -26.67 -7.04
N LYS A 348 3.26 -25.53 -7.36
CA LYS A 348 4.44 -25.43 -8.24
C LYS A 348 5.59 -26.32 -7.76
N LYS A 349 5.89 -26.32 -6.45
CA LYS A 349 6.92 -27.20 -5.86
C LYS A 349 6.62 -28.70 -6.07
N LYS A 350 5.34 -29.05 -6.17
CA LYS A 350 4.88 -30.43 -6.45
C LYS A 350 4.74 -30.76 -7.94
N GLY A 351 5.07 -29.81 -8.82
CA GLY A 351 4.87 -29.98 -10.25
C GLY A 351 3.40 -29.95 -10.70
N ILE A 352 2.51 -29.45 -9.85
CA ILE A 352 1.08 -29.31 -10.15
C ILE A 352 0.79 -27.93 -10.75
N VAL A 353 0.14 -27.89 -11.89
CA VAL A 353 -0.28 -26.67 -12.57
C VAL A 353 -1.76 -26.42 -12.35
N VAL A 354 -2.09 -25.17 -12.07
CA VAL A 354 -3.47 -24.73 -11.82
C VAL A 354 -4.10 -24.17 -13.09
N PRO A 355 -5.43 -24.23 -13.27
CA PRO A 355 -6.09 -23.51 -14.35
C PRO A 355 -5.96 -22.01 -14.13
N PRO A 356 -6.04 -21.17 -15.21
CA PRO A 356 -6.13 -19.73 -15.06
C PRO A 356 -7.36 -19.36 -14.23
N GLY A 357 -7.26 -18.27 -13.49
CA GLY A 357 -8.37 -17.78 -12.68
C GLY A 357 -9.60 -17.51 -13.54
N LYS A 358 -10.71 -18.15 -13.22
CA LYS A 358 -11.99 -17.81 -13.87
C LYS A 358 -12.43 -16.44 -13.35
N ARG A 359 -12.52 -15.45 -14.22
CA ARG A 359 -13.32 -14.26 -13.93
C ARG A 359 -14.79 -14.69 -13.98
N SER A 360 -15.39 -14.93 -12.82
CA SER A 360 -16.85 -15.02 -12.75
C SER A 360 -17.37 -13.59 -12.89
N ASP A 361 -18.08 -13.32 -13.97
CA ASP A 361 -18.99 -12.20 -13.96
C ASP A 361 -20.01 -12.49 -12.83
N LYS A 362 -20.00 -11.63 -11.82
CA LYS A 362 -20.93 -11.75 -10.69
C LYS A 362 -22.32 -11.25 -11.12
N ASP A 363 -22.92 -11.90 -12.07
CA ASP A 363 -24.32 -11.63 -12.46
C ASP A 363 -25.34 -12.25 -11.49
N GLU A 364 -24.92 -13.19 -10.65
CA GLU A 364 -25.78 -13.74 -9.61
C GLU A 364 -25.48 -13.10 -8.26
N LYS A 365 -26.39 -12.27 -7.79
CA LYS A 365 -26.44 -11.87 -6.39
C LYS A 365 -26.76 -13.14 -5.59
N TYR A 366 -25.83 -13.58 -4.76
CA TYR A 366 -26.16 -14.60 -3.77
C TYR A 366 -27.33 -14.11 -2.93
N ALA A 367 -28.39 -14.90 -2.87
CA ALA A 367 -29.46 -14.64 -1.92
C ALA A 367 -28.83 -14.58 -0.52
N GLY A 368 -29.04 -13.48 0.18
CA GLY A 368 -28.58 -13.33 1.55
C GLY A 368 -29.16 -14.42 2.46
N ALA A 369 -28.74 -14.48 3.70
CA ALA A 369 -29.34 -15.35 4.68
C ALA A 369 -30.87 -15.10 4.73
N TYR A 370 -31.64 -16.16 4.83
CA TYR A 370 -33.09 -16.05 4.96
C TYR A 370 -33.44 -15.26 6.22
N VAL A 371 -34.00 -14.08 6.04
CA VAL A 371 -34.52 -13.25 7.12
C VAL A 371 -36.04 -13.52 7.19
N LYS A 372 -36.43 -14.24 8.21
CA LYS A 372 -37.88 -14.45 8.50
C LYS A 372 -38.42 -13.14 9.10
N GLU A 373 -39.50 -12.64 8.52
CA GLU A 373 -40.20 -11.51 9.13
C GLU A 373 -40.69 -11.88 10.55
N PRO A 374 -40.42 -11.02 11.56
CA PRO A 374 -40.88 -11.30 12.90
C PRO A 374 -42.41 -11.27 12.96
N ILE A 375 -42.98 -12.30 13.55
CA ILE A 375 -44.43 -12.31 13.84
C ILE A 375 -44.59 -11.49 15.15
N PRO A 376 -45.25 -10.33 15.13
CA PRO A 376 -45.47 -9.57 16.36
C PRO A 376 -46.22 -10.37 17.40
N GLY A 377 -45.69 -10.49 18.62
CA GLY A 377 -46.33 -11.26 19.70
C GLY A 377 -45.49 -11.23 21.00
N LYS A 378 -46.11 -11.69 22.08
CA LYS A 378 -45.37 -11.92 23.33
C LYS A 378 -44.86 -13.35 23.35
N TYR A 379 -43.54 -13.51 23.28
CA TYR A 379 -42.86 -14.79 23.34
C TYR A 379 -42.23 -15.00 24.71
N CYS A 380 -43.00 -15.66 25.60
CA CYS A 380 -42.47 -16.04 26.91
C CYS A 380 -41.39 -17.10 26.71
N LEU A 381 -40.22 -16.96 27.38
CA LEU A 381 -39.07 -17.88 27.34
C LEU A 381 -38.02 -17.64 26.23
N LEU A 382 -38.11 -16.60 25.45
CA LEU A 382 -37.07 -16.25 24.47
C LEU A 382 -36.03 -15.23 24.93
N TYR A 383 -36.07 -14.82 26.20
CA TYR A 383 -35.13 -13.82 26.72
C TYR A 383 -33.76 -14.39 27.13
N THR A 384 -33.58 -15.69 27.06
CA THR A 384 -32.38 -16.35 27.59
C THR A 384 -31.49 -17.02 26.59
N SER A 385 -31.78 -16.87 25.31
CA SER A 385 -30.85 -17.32 24.28
C SER A 385 -29.98 -16.14 23.86
N PRO A 386 -28.74 -16.03 24.36
CA PRO A 386 -27.84 -15.01 23.84
C PRO A 386 -27.62 -15.27 22.35
N SER A 387 -27.93 -14.27 21.54
CA SER A 387 -27.55 -14.30 20.14
C SER A 387 -26.03 -14.37 20.05
N PRO A 388 -25.44 -15.27 19.28
CA PRO A 388 -23.98 -15.25 19.08
C PRO A 388 -23.49 -14.03 18.31
N ARG A 389 -24.34 -13.01 18.14
CA ARG A 389 -24.06 -11.75 17.47
C ARG A 389 -24.31 -10.50 18.34
N ASP A 390 -24.71 -10.67 19.58
CA ASP A 390 -24.84 -9.58 20.56
C ASP A 390 -23.54 -9.36 21.32
#